data_99b944d8c32d3b7ca7f93df22fd7997a
#
_entry.id   99b944d8c32d3b7ca7f93df22fd7997a
#
_cell.length_a   1.000
_cell.length_b   1.000
_cell.length_c   1.000
_cell.angle_alpha   90.00
_cell.angle_beta   90.00
_cell.angle_gamma   90.00
#
_symmetry.space_group_name_H-M   'P 1'
#
loop_
_entity.id
_entity.type
_entity.pdbx_description
1 polymer ?
#
loop_
_entity_poly.entity_id
_entity_poly.type
_entity_poly.pdbx_seq_one_letter_code
_entity_poly.pdbx_strand_id
1 'polypeptide(L)'
;MTEAGRRGDAIGTGQLAIVGLFVTALVTAQLTAAKVLQFGLPFSLPVTGDALVLPGAALAYALTFFGSDCYAELYGKRPAQRLVNVGFVMNFVMLALVYSTIAAPAARSSVDPQQFRTVLGASTNIVVGSLLAYLVSQNWDVIAFHKIREWTDGDHLWARNVGSTASSQAIDTVIFVSVAFAVLPELGVNPELGLPTGVLLSLMVGQYVFKLLVAVFDTPFVYAVVGYLRSRGHVASRPRTAD
;
A
#
# COMPACT_ATOMS: atom_id res chain seq x y z
N MET A 1 -13.63 -34.67 30.36
CA MET A 1 -12.71 -33.97 29.43
C MET A 1 -13.56 -32.89 28.73
N THR A 2 -13.40 -31.67 29.18
CA THR A 2 -14.30 -30.54 28.99
C THR A 2 -14.08 -29.86 27.64
N GLU A 3 -15.16 -29.55 26.93
CA GLU A 3 -15.23 -28.83 25.62
C GLU A 3 -14.64 -27.42 25.62
N ALA A 4 -14.07 -26.96 26.73
CA ALA A 4 -13.46 -25.63 26.85
C ALA A 4 -12.12 -25.46 26.11
N GLY A 5 -11.49 -26.53 25.62
CA GLY A 5 -10.17 -26.51 24.98
C GLY A 5 -10.17 -26.23 23.46
N ARG A 6 -11.31 -26.17 22.78
CA ARG A 6 -11.40 -26.07 21.30
C ARG A 6 -11.79 -24.70 20.74
N ARG A 7 -12.01 -23.69 21.57
CA ARG A 7 -12.38 -22.33 21.12
C ARG A 7 -11.20 -21.37 20.85
N GLY A 8 -9.95 -21.85 20.92
CA GLY A 8 -8.75 -21.02 20.84
C GLY A 8 -8.25 -20.68 19.42
N ASP A 9 -8.67 -21.39 18.37
CA ASP A 9 -8.01 -21.30 17.04
C ASP A 9 -8.94 -20.89 15.88
N ALA A 10 -10.18 -20.53 16.11
CA ALA A 10 -11.05 -20.07 15.04
C ALA A 10 -10.79 -18.60 14.72
N ILE A 11 -10.34 -18.32 13.48
CA ILE A 11 -10.21 -16.96 12.95
C ILE A 11 -11.56 -16.26 13.03
N GLY A 12 -11.64 -15.14 13.76
CA GLY A 12 -12.87 -14.39 13.94
C GLY A 12 -13.34 -13.70 12.64
N THR A 13 -14.66 -13.53 12.47
CA THR A 13 -15.23 -12.85 11.29
C THR A 13 -14.63 -11.46 11.07
N GLY A 14 -14.37 -10.68 12.14
CA GLY A 14 -13.71 -9.38 12.05
C GLY A 14 -12.29 -9.46 11.49
N GLN A 15 -11.53 -10.49 11.90
CA GLN A 15 -10.19 -10.73 11.38
C GLN A 15 -10.22 -11.07 9.89
N LEU A 16 -11.12 -11.99 9.50
CA LEU A 16 -11.30 -12.35 8.08
C LEU A 16 -11.72 -11.15 7.24
N ALA A 17 -12.59 -10.29 7.75
CA ALA A 17 -13.03 -9.09 7.06
C ALA A 17 -11.89 -8.09 6.82
N ILE A 18 -11.02 -7.85 7.82
CA ILE A 18 -9.86 -6.97 7.67
C ILE A 18 -8.84 -7.56 6.71
N VAL A 19 -8.55 -8.86 6.80
CA VAL A 19 -7.64 -9.55 5.86
C VAL A 19 -8.20 -9.48 4.43
N GLY A 20 -9.49 -9.77 4.26
CA GLY A 20 -10.18 -9.68 2.97
C GLY A 20 -10.14 -8.26 2.38
N LEU A 21 -10.40 -7.23 3.21
CA LEU A 21 -10.31 -5.83 2.82
C LEU A 21 -8.89 -5.50 2.34
N PHE A 22 -7.87 -5.84 3.14
CA PHE A 22 -6.47 -5.58 2.83
C PHE A 22 -6.05 -6.23 1.49
N VAL A 23 -6.33 -7.53 1.31
CA VAL A 23 -5.95 -8.26 0.09
C VAL A 23 -6.70 -7.72 -1.13
N THR A 24 -8.01 -7.47 -1.01
CA THR A 24 -8.81 -6.91 -2.10
C THR A 24 -8.32 -5.53 -2.51
N ALA A 25 -8.05 -4.66 -1.53
CA ALA A 25 -7.52 -3.33 -1.77
C ALA A 25 -6.12 -3.39 -2.43
N LEU A 26 -5.25 -4.27 -1.94
CA LEU A 26 -3.90 -4.45 -2.50
C LEU A 26 -3.94 -4.90 -3.96
N VAL A 27 -4.71 -5.94 -4.29
CA VAL A 27 -4.86 -6.44 -5.67
C VAL A 27 -5.47 -5.37 -6.57
N THR A 28 -6.49 -4.67 -6.10
CA THR A 28 -7.12 -3.56 -6.85
C THR A 28 -6.11 -2.44 -7.12
N ALA A 29 -5.29 -2.09 -6.12
CA ALA A 29 -4.24 -1.08 -6.29
C ALA A 29 -3.25 -1.46 -7.41
N GLN A 30 -2.80 -2.72 -7.46
CA GLN A 30 -1.85 -3.17 -8.48
C GLN A 30 -2.45 -3.13 -9.90
N LEU A 31 -3.74 -3.40 -10.04
CA LEU A 31 -4.42 -3.40 -11.34
C LEU A 31 -4.82 -2.00 -11.83
N THR A 32 -5.00 -1.05 -10.93
CA THR A 32 -5.53 0.29 -11.27
C THR A 32 -4.49 1.40 -11.27
N ALA A 33 -3.30 1.18 -10.70
CA ALA A 33 -2.26 2.20 -10.53
C ALA A 33 -1.71 2.76 -11.86
N ALA A 34 -1.77 1.99 -12.94
CA ALA A 34 -1.30 2.41 -14.25
C ALA A 34 -2.08 3.62 -14.82
N LYS A 35 -3.33 3.83 -14.39
CA LYS A 35 -4.10 5.02 -14.75
C LYS A 35 -3.65 6.20 -13.88
N VAL A 36 -3.17 7.27 -14.50
CA VAL A 36 -2.86 8.52 -13.79
C VAL A 36 -4.12 9.37 -13.67
N LEU A 37 -4.44 9.80 -12.47
CA LEU A 37 -5.58 10.66 -12.14
C LEU A 37 -5.08 12.09 -11.95
N GLN A 38 -5.91 13.06 -12.32
CA GLN A 38 -5.65 14.48 -12.08
C GLN A 38 -6.90 15.16 -11.52
N PHE A 39 -6.76 15.79 -10.37
CA PHE A 39 -7.83 16.53 -9.69
C PHE A 39 -7.44 18.01 -9.62
N GLY A 40 -8.32 18.91 -10.06
CA GLY A 40 -8.14 20.34 -9.87
C GLY A 40 -8.20 20.75 -8.41
N LEU A 41 -7.28 21.61 -7.98
CA LEU A 41 -7.24 22.17 -6.63
C LEU A 41 -7.60 23.65 -6.66
N PRO A 42 -8.23 24.20 -5.61
CA PRO A 42 -8.51 25.62 -5.50
C PRO A 42 -7.29 26.46 -5.08
N PHE A 43 -6.11 25.83 -4.97
CA PHE A 43 -4.82 26.44 -4.61
C PHE A 43 -3.69 25.74 -5.36
N SER A 44 -2.55 26.42 -5.49
CA SER A 44 -1.38 25.86 -6.18
C SER A 44 -0.44 25.14 -5.20
N LEU A 45 -0.03 23.93 -5.58
CA LEU A 45 1.02 23.16 -4.92
C LEU A 45 2.37 23.42 -5.60
N PRO A 46 3.49 23.32 -4.89
CA PRO A 46 4.82 23.30 -5.51
C PRO A 46 4.90 22.18 -6.57
N VAL A 47 5.49 22.47 -7.73
CA VAL A 47 5.73 21.55 -8.84
C VAL A 47 4.48 21.14 -9.63
N THR A 48 3.34 20.87 -8.96
CA THR A 48 2.12 20.37 -9.63
C THR A 48 1.16 21.47 -10.05
N GLY A 49 1.37 22.73 -9.60
CA GLY A 49 0.46 23.84 -9.86
C GLY A 49 -0.90 23.64 -9.14
N ASP A 50 -1.98 23.87 -9.85
CA ASP A 50 -3.37 23.76 -9.39
C ASP A 50 -3.96 22.35 -9.56
N ALA A 51 -3.11 21.32 -9.67
CA ALA A 51 -3.54 19.95 -9.85
C ALA A 51 -2.89 18.99 -8.85
N LEU A 52 -3.69 18.08 -8.31
CA LEU A 52 -3.23 16.91 -7.57
C LEU A 52 -3.18 15.72 -8.53
N VAL A 53 -1.97 15.23 -8.82
CA VAL A 53 -1.72 14.11 -9.72
C VAL A 53 -1.47 12.86 -8.89
N LEU A 54 -2.23 11.79 -9.14
CA LEU A 54 -2.20 10.56 -8.35
C LEU A 54 -2.24 9.32 -9.26
N PRO A 55 -1.65 8.19 -8.82
CA PRO A 55 -1.93 6.91 -9.47
C PRO A 55 -3.39 6.50 -9.22
N GLY A 56 -4.01 5.79 -10.15
CA GLY A 56 -5.38 5.30 -10.04
C GLY A 56 -5.64 4.39 -8.82
N ALA A 57 -4.56 3.88 -8.25
CA ALA A 57 -4.57 3.09 -7.02
C ALA A 57 -4.80 3.91 -5.73
N ALA A 58 -4.81 5.24 -5.77
CA ALA A 58 -4.73 6.07 -4.57
C ALA A 58 -5.74 5.66 -3.48
N LEU A 59 -7.03 5.51 -3.82
CA LEU A 59 -8.06 5.11 -2.85
C LEU A 59 -7.89 3.66 -2.38
N ALA A 60 -7.57 2.74 -3.28
CA ALA A 60 -7.32 1.34 -2.92
C ALA A 60 -6.11 1.25 -1.99
N TYR A 61 -5.07 2.02 -2.27
CA TYR A 61 -3.86 2.08 -1.44
C TYR A 61 -4.14 2.65 -0.04
N ALA A 62 -4.99 3.67 0.08
CA ALA A 62 -5.46 4.17 1.37
C ALA A 62 -6.14 3.08 2.21
N LEU A 63 -6.96 2.23 1.57
CA LEU A 63 -7.60 1.10 2.24
C LEU A 63 -6.60 0.00 2.66
N THR A 64 -5.46 -0.16 1.98
CA THR A 64 -4.41 -1.08 2.45
C THR A 64 -3.77 -0.59 3.74
N PHE A 65 -3.48 0.70 3.88
CA PHE A 65 -2.99 1.29 5.12
C PHE A 65 -4.01 1.11 6.24
N PHE A 66 -5.24 1.54 6.01
CA PHE A 66 -6.31 1.38 6.98
C PHE A 66 -6.48 -0.08 7.45
N GLY A 67 -6.49 -1.05 6.53
CA GLY A 67 -6.58 -2.48 6.86
C GLY A 67 -5.40 -2.98 7.67
N SER A 68 -4.16 -2.61 7.29
CA SER A 68 -2.95 -2.99 8.02
C SER A 68 -2.87 -2.35 9.40
N ASP A 69 -3.31 -1.10 9.56
CA ASP A 69 -3.29 -0.38 10.82
C ASP A 69 -4.35 -0.91 11.79
N CYS A 70 -5.57 -1.17 11.31
CA CYS A 70 -6.58 -1.89 12.07
C CYS A 70 -6.07 -3.26 12.54
N TYR A 71 -5.40 -3.99 11.65
CA TYR A 71 -4.84 -5.31 11.98
C TYR A 71 -3.70 -5.22 12.99
N ALA A 72 -2.82 -4.22 12.86
CA ALA A 72 -1.72 -3.98 13.79
C ALA A 72 -2.22 -3.61 15.19
N GLU A 73 -3.26 -2.75 15.27
CA GLU A 73 -3.85 -2.32 16.54
C GLU A 73 -4.60 -3.46 17.26
N LEU A 74 -5.25 -4.36 16.51
CA LEU A 74 -5.99 -5.49 17.06
C LEU A 74 -5.08 -6.67 17.44
N TYR A 75 -4.15 -7.03 16.55
CA TYR A 75 -3.37 -8.27 16.64
C TYR A 75 -1.87 -8.05 16.89
N GLY A 76 -1.39 -6.81 16.76
CA GLY A 76 -0.02 -6.39 16.98
C GLY A 76 0.86 -6.35 15.74
N LYS A 77 2.03 -5.71 15.89
CA LYS A 77 2.96 -5.39 14.79
C LYS A 77 3.45 -6.63 14.03
N ARG A 78 3.84 -7.70 14.73
CA ARG A 78 4.36 -8.92 14.08
C ARG A 78 3.33 -9.63 13.19
N PRO A 79 2.07 -9.87 13.63
CA PRO A 79 1.03 -10.40 12.75
C PRO A 79 0.69 -9.47 11.58
N ALA A 80 0.65 -8.15 11.78
CA ALA A 80 0.42 -7.19 10.70
C ALA A 80 1.53 -7.25 9.64
N GLN A 81 2.80 -7.36 10.06
CA GLN A 81 3.90 -7.53 9.12
C GLN A 81 3.78 -8.83 8.31
N ARG A 82 3.30 -9.93 8.93
CA ARG A 82 3.03 -11.18 8.20
C ARG A 82 1.91 -11.00 7.18
N LEU A 83 0.83 -10.27 7.51
CA LEU A 83 -0.25 -9.96 6.59
C LEU A 83 0.29 -9.20 5.36
N VAL A 84 1.11 -8.17 5.58
CA VAL A 84 1.73 -7.40 4.49
C VAL A 84 2.63 -8.29 3.63
N ASN A 85 3.49 -9.11 4.24
CA ASN A 85 4.38 -10.00 3.50
C ASN A 85 3.61 -11.05 2.67
N VAL A 86 2.54 -11.64 3.23
CA VAL A 86 1.65 -12.53 2.47
C VAL A 86 0.99 -11.79 1.32
N GLY A 87 0.51 -10.57 1.54
CA GLY A 87 -0.05 -9.72 0.49
C GLY A 87 0.93 -9.50 -0.67
N PHE A 88 2.20 -9.23 -0.38
CA PHE A 88 3.22 -9.11 -1.42
C PHE A 88 3.42 -10.40 -2.22
N VAL A 89 3.43 -11.55 -1.55
CA VAL A 89 3.50 -12.86 -2.25
C VAL A 89 2.28 -13.07 -3.14
N MET A 90 1.09 -12.65 -2.69
CA MET A 90 -0.13 -12.75 -3.49
C MET A 90 -0.11 -11.88 -4.76
N ASN A 91 0.69 -10.83 -4.83
CA ASN A 91 0.89 -10.08 -6.07
C ASN A 91 1.53 -10.94 -7.18
N PHE A 92 2.44 -11.85 -6.85
CA PHE A 92 2.98 -12.80 -7.84
C PHE A 92 1.93 -13.80 -8.31
N VAL A 93 1.06 -14.25 -7.41
CA VAL A 93 -0.09 -15.10 -7.77
C VAL A 93 -1.02 -14.34 -8.71
N MET A 94 -1.33 -13.10 -8.39
CA MET A 94 -2.15 -12.23 -9.26
C MET A 94 -1.51 -12.07 -10.64
N LEU A 95 -0.20 -11.76 -10.72
CA LEU A 95 0.50 -11.67 -12.00
C LEU A 95 0.45 -12.97 -12.79
N ALA A 96 0.68 -14.12 -12.14
CA ALA A 96 0.61 -15.43 -12.80
C ALA A 96 -0.79 -15.68 -13.40
N LEU A 97 -1.86 -15.34 -12.67
CA LEU A 97 -3.24 -15.45 -13.15
C LEU A 97 -3.54 -14.49 -14.30
N VAL A 98 -3.09 -13.24 -14.19
CA VAL A 98 -3.23 -12.22 -15.27
C VAL A 98 -2.53 -12.70 -16.54
N TYR A 99 -1.26 -13.13 -16.44
CA TYR A 99 -0.51 -13.58 -17.61
C TYR A 99 -1.01 -14.90 -18.18
N SER A 100 -1.53 -15.81 -17.36
CA SER A 100 -2.20 -17.01 -17.87
C SER A 100 -3.40 -16.68 -18.73
N THR A 101 -4.17 -15.65 -18.33
CA THR A 101 -5.33 -15.18 -19.09
C THR A 101 -4.91 -14.44 -20.37
N ILE A 102 -3.85 -13.61 -20.29
CA ILE A 102 -3.30 -12.92 -21.48
C ILE A 102 -2.76 -13.92 -22.51
N ALA A 103 -2.17 -15.02 -22.08
CA ALA A 103 -1.60 -16.05 -22.95
C ALA A 103 -2.66 -16.98 -23.55
N ALA A 104 -3.84 -17.05 -22.97
CA ALA A 104 -4.92 -17.92 -23.45
C ALA A 104 -5.50 -17.40 -24.78
N PRO A 105 -5.93 -18.32 -25.69
CA PRO A 105 -6.57 -17.92 -26.94
C PRO A 105 -7.87 -17.13 -26.72
N ALA A 106 -8.01 -16.00 -27.39
CA ALA A 106 -9.21 -15.15 -27.29
C ALA A 106 -10.32 -15.69 -28.21
N ALA A 107 -11.57 -15.71 -27.72
CA ALA A 107 -12.75 -15.97 -28.53
C ALA A 107 -12.99 -14.80 -29.51
N ARG A 108 -13.66 -15.06 -30.64
CA ARG A 108 -13.98 -14.03 -31.65
C ARG A 108 -14.83 -12.86 -31.12
N SER A 109 -15.64 -13.11 -30.09
CA SER A 109 -16.49 -12.12 -29.44
C SER A 109 -15.86 -11.49 -28.18
N SER A 110 -14.56 -11.75 -27.96
CA SER A 110 -13.84 -11.23 -26.80
C SER A 110 -13.48 -9.75 -26.96
N VAL A 111 -13.07 -9.13 -25.84
CA VAL A 111 -12.35 -7.85 -25.82
C VAL A 111 -11.07 -7.99 -26.65
N ASP A 112 -10.66 -6.92 -27.31
CA ASP A 112 -9.41 -6.90 -28.08
C ASP A 112 -8.22 -7.39 -27.24
N PRO A 113 -7.52 -8.45 -27.67
CA PRO A 113 -6.44 -9.05 -26.89
C PRO A 113 -5.28 -8.08 -26.60
N GLN A 114 -5.03 -7.13 -27.51
CA GLN A 114 -3.96 -6.14 -27.29
C GLN A 114 -4.36 -5.12 -26.23
N GLN A 115 -5.61 -4.64 -26.27
CA GLN A 115 -6.12 -3.73 -25.22
C GLN A 115 -6.13 -4.41 -23.85
N PHE A 116 -6.56 -5.68 -23.80
CA PHE A 116 -6.54 -6.47 -22.58
C PHE A 116 -5.13 -6.63 -22.01
N ARG A 117 -4.16 -6.95 -22.88
CA ARG A 117 -2.73 -7.05 -22.51
C ARG A 117 -2.18 -5.71 -22.03
N THR A 118 -2.44 -4.61 -22.73
CA THR A 118 -1.95 -3.28 -22.36
C THR A 118 -2.44 -2.86 -20.98
N VAL A 119 -3.72 -3.07 -20.69
CA VAL A 119 -4.30 -2.66 -19.41
C VAL A 119 -3.83 -3.55 -18.25
N LEU A 120 -3.94 -4.86 -18.39
CA LEU A 120 -3.62 -5.78 -17.28
C LEU A 120 -2.13 -6.09 -17.16
N GLY A 121 -1.40 -6.14 -18.27
CA GLY A 121 0.06 -6.32 -18.27
C GLY A 121 0.82 -5.18 -17.59
N ALA A 122 0.26 -3.98 -17.60
CA ALA A 122 0.77 -2.82 -16.88
C ALA A 122 1.01 -3.09 -15.37
N SER A 123 0.25 -4.01 -14.77
CA SER A 123 0.42 -4.42 -13.38
C SER A 123 1.82 -4.95 -13.06
N THR A 124 2.57 -5.44 -14.05
CA THR A 124 3.96 -5.87 -13.86
C THR A 124 4.84 -4.71 -13.38
N ASN A 125 4.79 -3.57 -14.05
CA ASN A 125 5.57 -2.40 -13.70
C ASN A 125 5.20 -1.91 -12.29
N ILE A 126 3.91 -1.95 -11.98
CA ILE A 126 3.37 -1.53 -10.68
C ILE A 126 3.85 -2.46 -9.57
N VAL A 127 3.75 -3.79 -9.76
CA VAL A 127 4.21 -4.78 -8.76
C VAL A 127 5.71 -4.67 -8.53
N VAL A 128 6.52 -4.61 -9.60
CA VAL A 128 7.98 -4.50 -9.47
C VAL A 128 8.37 -3.19 -8.80
N GLY A 129 7.78 -2.06 -9.22
CA GLY A 129 8.00 -0.77 -8.60
C GLY A 129 7.64 -0.76 -7.11
N SER A 130 6.48 -1.31 -6.76
CA SER A 130 6.01 -1.39 -5.36
C SER A 130 6.92 -2.27 -4.48
N LEU A 131 7.38 -3.41 -4.99
CA LEU A 131 8.27 -4.31 -4.25
C LEU A 131 9.62 -3.66 -3.98
N LEU A 132 10.24 -3.05 -4.99
CA LEU A 132 11.52 -2.36 -4.83
C LEU A 132 11.39 -1.18 -3.88
N ALA A 133 10.35 -0.37 -4.03
CA ALA A 133 10.05 0.74 -3.13
C ALA A 133 9.91 0.26 -1.68
N TYR A 134 9.11 -0.78 -1.45
CA TYR A 134 8.90 -1.37 -0.13
C TYR A 134 10.21 -1.87 0.49
N LEU A 135 11.00 -2.66 -0.25
CA LEU A 135 12.25 -3.21 0.28
C LEU A 135 13.23 -2.12 0.70
N VAL A 136 13.35 -1.06 -0.08
CA VAL A 136 14.29 0.03 0.23
C VAL A 136 13.74 0.92 1.35
N SER A 137 12.46 1.33 1.26
CA SER A 137 11.85 2.24 2.22
C SER A 137 11.75 1.64 3.63
N GLN A 138 11.45 0.35 3.76
CA GLN A 138 11.40 -0.34 5.05
C GLN A 138 12.77 -0.41 5.73
N ASN A 139 13.82 -0.70 4.96
CA ASN A 139 15.18 -0.69 5.50
C ASN A 139 15.59 0.74 5.92
N TRP A 140 15.25 1.73 5.10
CA TRP A 140 15.51 3.13 5.42
C TRP A 140 14.79 3.58 6.69
N ASP A 141 13.52 3.20 6.86
CA ASP A 141 12.74 3.56 8.04
C ASP A 141 13.44 3.13 9.33
N VAL A 142 13.93 1.89 9.38
CA VAL A 142 14.69 1.36 10.52
C VAL A 142 15.98 2.15 10.75
N ILE A 143 16.74 2.42 9.70
CA ILE A 143 18.00 3.18 9.78
C ILE A 143 17.73 4.61 10.27
N ALA A 144 16.77 5.29 9.67
CA ALA A 144 16.42 6.67 10.02
C ALA A 144 15.92 6.76 11.48
N PHE A 145 15.07 5.82 11.90
CA PHE A 145 14.60 5.75 13.28
C PHE A 145 15.75 5.66 14.29
N HIS A 146 16.72 4.77 14.05
CA HIS A 146 17.88 4.62 14.93
C HIS A 146 18.79 5.84 14.90
N LYS A 147 19.05 6.40 13.71
CA LYS A 147 19.86 7.63 13.56
C LYS A 147 19.26 8.82 14.32
N ILE A 148 17.95 9.05 14.16
CA ILE A 148 17.28 10.15 14.87
C ILE A 148 17.29 9.90 16.38
N ARG A 149 17.17 8.64 16.82
CA ARG A 149 17.31 8.28 18.25
C ARG A 149 18.70 8.64 18.80
N GLU A 150 19.75 8.34 18.03
CA GLU A 150 21.14 8.69 18.42
C GLU A 150 21.32 10.23 18.50
N TRP A 151 20.81 10.99 17.53
CA TRP A 151 20.91 12.45 17.51
C TRP A 151 20.11 13.15 18.62
N THR A 152 19.06 12.51 19.13
CA THR A 152 18.20 13.04 20.19
C THR A 152 18.50 12.43 21.57
N ASP A 153 19.59 11.69 21.75
CA ASP A 153 19.96 10.99 22.97
C ASP A 153 18.81 10.13 23.56
N GLY A 154 17.95 9.62 22.68
CA GLY A 154 16.78 8.83 23.04
C GLY A 154 15.53 9.64 23.40
N ASP A 155 15.63 10.94 23.54
CA ASP A 155 14.50 11.86 23.73
C ASP A 155 13.70 12.07 22.44
N HIS A 156 12.54 12.72 22.54
CA HIS A 156 11.71 13.08 21.39
C HIS A 156 11.24 11.90 20.51
N LEU A 157 10.57 10.91 21.12
CA LEU A 157 10.01 9.75 20.42
C LEU A 157 9.18 10.13 19.18
N TRP A 158 8.43 11.24 19.26
CA TRP A 158 7.63 11.73 18.15
C TRP A 158 8.49 12.12 16.94
N ALA A 159 9.65 12.76 17.17
CA ALA A 159 10.52 13.22 16.08
C ALA A 159 11.12 12.05 15.31
N ARG A 160 11.52 10.98 16.01
CA ARG A 160 12.02 9.77 15.32
C ARG A 160 10.92 9.00 14.60
N ASN A 161 9.71 8.91 15.14
CA ASN A 161 8.59 8.28 14.45
C ASN A 161 8.17 9.07 13.21
N VAL A 162 7.93 10.38 13.35
CA VAL A 162 7.51 11.22 12.22
C VAL A 162 8.64 11.37 11.19
N GLY A 163 9.87 11.57 11.63
CA GLY A 163 11.02 11.76 10.74
C GLY A 163 11.38 10.50 9.95
N SER A 164 11.38 9.33 10.58
CA SER A 164 11.62 8.07 9.87
C SER A 164 10.51 7.77 8.88
N THR A 165 9.25 7.87 9.30
CA THR A 165 8.10 7.59 8.45
C THR A 165 8.01 8.58 7.28
N ALA A 166 8.13 9.89 7.51
CA ALA A 166 8.05 10.87 6.44
C ALA A 166 9.17 10.67 5.39
N SER A 167 10.41 10.41 5.84
CA SER A 167 11.53 10.16 4.92
C SER A 167 11.40 8.83 4.18
N SER A 168 10.96 7.76 4.85
CA SER A 168 10.75 6.46 4.21
C SER A 168 9.62 6.50 3.18
N GLN A 169 8.54 7.24 3.43
CA GLN A 169 7.44 7.43 2.48
C GLN A 169 7.86 8.27 1.27
N ALA A 170 8.76 9.24 1.44
CA ALA A 170 9.34 9.98 0.32
C ALA A 170 10.17 9.07 -0.58
N ILE A 171 11.05 8.25 0.02
CA ILE A 171 11.87 7.27 -0.70
C ILE A 171 11.00 6.24 -1.43
N ASP A 172 10.00 5.69 -0.75
CA ASP A 172 9.02 4.77 -1.33
C ASP A 172 8.36 5.36 -2.58
N THR A 173 7.89 6.59 -2.47
CA THR A 173 7.22 7.28 -3.58
C THR A 173 8.15 7.53 -4.76
N VAL A 174 9.37 8.01 -4.50
CA VAL A 174 10.37 8.27 -5.56
C VAL A 174 10.74 6.97 -6.27
N ILE A 175 11.03 5.90 -5.54
CA ILE A 175 11.41 4.61 -6.14
C ILE A 175 10.24 4.04 -6.93
N PHE A 176 9.03 3.99 -6.33
CA PHE A 176 7.85 3.45 -7.00
C PHE A 176 7.58 4.17 -8.33
N VAL A 177 7.48 5.49 -8.31
CA VAL A 177 7.15 6.27 -9.52
C VAL A 177 8.25 6.16 -10.56
N SER A 178 9.53 6.25 -10.15
CA SER A 178 10.65 6.13 -11.07
C SER A 178 10.73 4.75 -11.72
N VAL A 179 10.59 3.68 -10.94
CA VAL A 179 10.69 2.32 -11.47
C VAL A 179 9.50 1.98 -12.36
N ALA A 180 8.27 2.23 -11.89
CA ALA A 180 7.07 1.82 -12.60
C ALA A 180 6.83 2.62 -13.89
N PHE A 181 7.14 3.91 -13.90
CA PHE A 181 6.75 4.83 -14.97
C PHE A 181 7.92 5.48 -15.74
N ALA A 182 9.16 5.16 -15.39
CA ALA A 182 10.33 5.59 -16.16
C ALA A 182 11.25 4.40 -16.47
N VAL A 183 11.88 3.77 -15.47
CA VAL A 183 12.93 2.78 -15.68
C VAL A 183 12.45 1.54 -16.44
N LEU A 184 11.36 0.91 -16.00
CA LEU A 184 10.83 -0.29 -16.66
C LEU A 184 10.34 0.00 -18.09
N PRO A 185 9.59 1.11 -18.35
CA PRO A 185 9.25 1.52 -19.72
C PRO A 185 10.47 1.74 -20.62
N GLU A 186 11.54 2.39 -20.13
CA GLU A 186 12.78 2.59 -20.89
C GLU A 186 13.49 1.26 -21.19
N LEU A 187 13.36 0.27 -20.30
CA LEU A 187 13.87 -1.09 -20.52
C LEU A 187 12.98 -1.94 -21.44
N GLY A 188 11.90 -1.38 -21.97
CA GLY A 188 10.97 -2.06 -22.88
C GLY A 188 9.88 -2.89 -22.18
N VAL A 189 9.72 -2.77 -20.88
CA VAL A 189 8.63 -3.42 -20.13
C VAL A 189 7.42 -2.47 -20.09
N ASN A 190 6.39 -2.78 -20.87
CA ASN A 190 5.21 -1.92 -21.05
C ASN A 190 5.58 -0.46 -21.35
N PRO A 191 6.23 -0.18 -22.51
CA PRO A 191 6.78 1.15 -22.84
C PRO A 191 5.72 2.26 -22.84
N GLU A 192 4.48 1.90 -23.05
CA GLU A 192 3.32 2.80 -23.04
C GLU A 192 3.04 3.45 -21.68
N LEU A 193 3.61 2.92 -20.60
CA LEU A 193 3.53 3.51 -19.27
C LEU A 193 4.55 4.62 -19.04
N GLY A 194 5.49 4.84 -19.94
CA GLY A 194 6.50 5.89 -19.83
C GLY A 194 5.88 7.28 -19.74
N LEU A 195 6.22 8.02 -18.68
CA LEU A 195 5.69 9.35 -18.44
C LEU A 195 6.77 10.42 -18.61
N PRO A 196 6.41 11.61 -19.14
CA PRO A 196 7.31 12.76 -19.21
C PRO A 196 7.77 13.18 -17.79
N THR A 197 9.00 13.70 -17.68
CA THR A 197 9.61 14.10 -16.39
C THR A 197 8.72 15.02 -15.55
N GLY A 198 8.05 16.00 -16.19
CA GLY A 198 7.14 16.89 -15.46
C GLY A 198 5.95 16.17 -14.84
N VAL A 199 5.42 15.16 -15.51
CA VAL A 199 4.32 14.32 -14.99
C VAL A 199 4.83 13.41 -13.88
N LEU A 200 6.03 12.82 -14.01
CA LEU A 200 6.66 12.02 -12.97
C LEU A 200 6.84 12.82 -11.67
N LEU A 201 7.37 14.03 -11.76
CA LEU A 201 7.54 14.90 -10.60
C LEU A 201 6.20 15.29 -9.96
N SER A 202 5.21 15.62 -10.77
CA SER A 202 3.86 15.91 -10.30
C SER A 202 3.23 14.70 -9.61
N LEU A 203 3.44 13.51 -10.15
CA LEU A 203 2.95 12.25 -9.56
C LEU A 203 3.65 11.94 -8.23
N MET A 204 4.98 12.16 -8.13
CA MET A 204 5.73 11.99 -6.87
C MET A 204 5.22 12.93 -5.78
N VAL A 205 5.08 14.22 -6.09
CA VAL A 205 4.58 15.20 -5.12
C VAL A 205 3.15 14.90 -4.71
N GLY A 206 2.26 14.65 -5.68
CA GLY A 206 0.85 14.36 -5.42
C GLY A 206 0.68 13.11 -4.57
N GLN A 207 1.37 12.02 -4.92
CA GLN A 207 1.31 10.76 -4.17
C GLN A 207 1.90 10.90 -2.76
N TYR A 208 2.99 11.62 -2.58
CA TYR A 208 3.57 11.86 -1.26
C TYR A 208 2.63 12.67 -0.37
N VAL A 209 2.09 13.77 -0.88
CA VAL A 209 1.09 14.59 -0.15
C VAL A 209 -0.14 13.74 0.20
N PHE A 210 -0.66 12.96 -0.75
CA PHE A 210 -1.80 12.08 -0.49
C PHE A 210 -1.53 11.06 0.61
N LYS A 211 -0.36 10.41 0.62
CA LYS A 211 0.03 9.47 1.69
C LYS A 211 0.08 10.12 3.06
N LEU A 212 0.62 11.34 3.16
CA LEU A 212 0.64 12.09 4.43
C LEU A 212 -0.78 12.44 4.89
N LEU A 213 -1.65 12.83 3.98
CA LEU A 213 -3.06 13.09 4.30
C LEU A 213 -3.76 11.83 4.79
N VAL A 214 -3.58 10.70 4.11
CA VAL A 214 -4.13 9.40 4.55
C VAL A 214 -3.67 9.07 5.95
N ALA A 215 -2.37 9.15 6.26
CA ALA A 215 -1.83 8.84 7.59
C ALA A 215 -2.43 9.69 8.72
N VAL A 216 -2.85 10.93 8.40
CA VAL A 216 -3.53 11.81 9.37
C VAL A 216 -5.02 11.48 9.48
N PHE A 217 -5.68 11.28 8.33
CA PHE A 217 -7.14 11.17 8.29
C PHE A 217 -7.65 9.75 8.58
N ASP A 218 -6.87 8.70 8.38
CA ASP A 218 -7.31 7.32 8.67
C ASP A 218 -7.35 7.02 10.17
N THR A 219 -6.52 7.68 10.97
CA THR A 219 -6.40 7.46 12.43
C THR A 219 -7.77 7.43 13.16
N PRO A 220 -8.67 8.42 13.03
CA PRO A 220 -9.97 8.36 13.69
C PRO A 220 -10.85 7.19 13.23
N PHE A 221 -10.74 6.79 11.96
CA PHE A 221 -11.49 5.65 11.44
C PHE A 221 -10.94 4.32 11.96
N VAL A 222 -9.61 4.20 12.08
CA VAL A 222 -8.97 3.03 12.72
C VAL A 222 -9.48 2.89 14.15
N TYR A 223 -9.46 3.96 14.95
CA TYR A 223 -9.97 3.90 16.33
C TYR A 223 -11.46 3.53 16.39
N ALA A 224 -12.28 4.05 15.51
CA ALA A 224 -13.71 3.73 15.45
C ALA A 224 -13.95 2.24 15.15
N VAL A 225 -13.28 1.69 14.13
CA VAL A 225 -13.45 0.27 13.74
C VAL A 225 -12.86 -0.67 14.79
N VAL A 226 -11.68 -0.36 15.32
CA VAL A 226 -11.05 -1.15 16.39
C VAL A 226 -11.92 -1.15 17.66
N GLY A 227 -12.44 0.01 18.06
CA GLY A 227 -13.36 0.14 19.20
C GLY A 227 -14.63 -0.69 18.99
N TYR A 228 -15.23 -0.62 17.82
CA TYR A 228 -16.41 -1.43 17.48
C TYR A 228 -16.15 -2.93 17.53
N LEU A 229 -15.03 -3.41 16.95
CA LEU A 229 -14.71 -4.83 16.93
C LEU A 229 -14.36 -5.37 18.33
N ARG A 230 -13.70 -4.55 19.16
CA ARG A 230 -13.45 -4.90 20.58
C ARG A 230 -14.75 -4.98 21.39
N SER A 231 -15.67 -4.05 21.19
CA SER A 231 -16.97 -4.05 21.93
C SER A 231 -17.85 -5.24 21.58
N ARG A 232 -17.73 -5.80 20.39
CA ARG A 232 -18.48 -6.97 19.93
C ARG A 232 -17.84 -8.32 20.30
N GLY A 233 -16.71 -8.32 21.02
CA GLY A 233 -16.02 -9.56 21.43
C GLY A 233 -15.41 -10.35 20.26
N HIS A 234 -15.27 -9.74 19.09
CA HIS A 234 -14.69 -10.36 17.89
C HIS A 234 -13.16 -10.51 17.99
N VAL A 235 -12.56 -9.91 19.02
CA VAL A 235 -11.13 -9.98 19.31
C VAL A 235 -10.94 -10.12 20.80
N ALA A 236 -10.19 -11.12 21.26
CA ALA A 236 -9.85 -11.28 22.66
C ALA A 236 -9.10 -10.04 23.16
N SER A 237 -9.54 -9.48 24.28
CA SER A 237 -8.84 -8.37 24.94
C SER A 237 -7.41 -8.82 25.26
N ARG A 238 -6.40 -8.18 24.66
CA ARG A 238 -5.01 -8.39 25.07
C ARG A 238 -4.86 -8.00 26.53
N PRO A 239 -4.21 -8.84 27.36
CA PRO A 239 -3.72 -8.35 28.66
C PRO A 239 -2.79 -7.15 28.36
N ARG A 240 -3.00 -6.03 29.05
CA ARG A 240 -2.02 -4.94 29.08
C ARG A 240 -0.73 -5.51 29.68
N THR A 241 0.23 -5.88 28.84
CA THR A 241 1.61 -6.02 29.29
C THR A 241 2.11 -4.60 29.52
N ALA A 242 2.35 -4.27 30.78
CA ALA A 242 3.12 -3.11 31.15
C ALA A 242 4.54 -3.30 30.55
N ASP A 243 4.93 -2.37 29.68
CA ASP A 243 6.31 -2.12 29.27
C ASP A 243 6.67 -0.70 29.73
#